data_7e0353e4856e9ef972cf7ef0a2242880
#
_entry.id   7e0353e4856e9ef972cf7ef0a2242880
#
_cell.length_a   1.000
_cell.length_b   1.000
_cell.length_c   1.000
_cell.angle_alpha   90.00
_cell.angle_beta   90.00
_cell.angle_gamma   90.00
#
_symmetry.space_group_name_H-M   'P 1'
#
loop_
_entity.id
_entity.type
_entity.pdbx_description
1 polymer ?
#
loop_
_entity_poly.entity_id
_entity_poly.type
_entity_poly.pdbx_seq_one_letter_code
_entity_poly.pdbx_strand_id
1 'polypeptide(L)'
;MKTVLINQPGEIKVTEIPMPEVKEGEALLKIRYCGICGADVASYTGNQPFTTYPRIPGHEFSAEIVTVPENKLGLKPGDVVTANPYFNCGHCYSCERGFVNCCTDNQTMGVQRDGSFCEYVAMPIERIIPGMGLDAKQLALIEPFSI
;
A
#
# COMPACT_ATOMS: atom_id res chain seq x y z
N MET A 1 3.88 -6.62 15.13
CA MET A 1 4.46 -7.02 13.83
C MET A 1 5.71 -6.22 13.53
N LYS A 2 6.66 -6.81 12.78
CA LYS A 2 7.86 -6.10 12.34
C LYS A 2 7.52 -5.11 11.22
N THR A 3 8.20 -3.97 11.23
CA THR A 3 8.07 -2.95 10.20
C THR A 3 9.39 -2.20 10.00
N VAL A 4 9.59 -1.65 8.82
CA VAL A 4 10.64 -0.67 8.53
C VAL A 4 10.05 0.72 8.73
N LEU A 5 10.69 1.55 9.52
CA LEU A 5 10.23 2.91 9.83
C LEU A 5 11.32 3.92 9.45
N ILE A 6 10.97 4.89 8.63
CA ILE A 6 11.76 6.12 8.46
C ILE A 6 11.26 7.09 9.52
N ASN A 7 12.06 7.32 10.56
CA ASN A 7 11.70 8.18 11.67
C ASN A 7 11.79 9.67 11.29
N GLN A 8 12.85 9.99 10.55
CA GLN A 8 13.12 11.30 9.93
C GLN A 8 14.13 11.09 8.77
N PRO A 9 14.39 12.09 7.93
CA PRO A 9 15.40 11.97 6.89
C PRO A 9 16.76 11.47 7.41
N GLY A 10 17.29 10.43 6.76
CA GLY A 10 18.54 9.77 7.11
C GLY A 10 18.44 8.77 8.27
N GLU A 11 17.27 8.62 8.91
CA GLU A 11 17.09 7.68 10.03
C GLU A 11 16.04 6.61 9.66
N ILE A 12 16.52 5.38 9.41
CA ILE A 12 15.70 4.22 9.13
C ILE A 12 15.98 3.11 10.14
N LYS A 13 14.95 2.42 10.59
CA LYS A 13 15.07 1.30 11.54
C LYS A 13 14.03 0.23 11.29
N VAL A 14 14.38 -1.01 11.68
CA VAL A 14 13.40 -2.07 11.87
C VAL A 14 12.90 -2.01 13.30
N THR A 15 11.58 -2.00 13.49
CA THR A 15 10.93 -1.92 14.79
C THR A 15 9.70 -2.81 14.84
N GLU A 16 9.09 -2.93 16.00
CA GLU A 16 7.82 -3.64 16.18
C GLU A 16 6.70 -2.66 16.49
N ILE A 17 5.56 -2.87 15.85
CA ILE A 17 4.33 -2.11 16.07
C ILE A 17 3.16 -3.08 16.26
N PRO A 18 2.03 -2.65 16.83
CA PRO A 18 0.80 -3.47 16.87
C PRO A 18 0.37 -3.94 15.48
N MET A 19 -0.41 -5.00 15.42
CA MET A 19 -1.11 -5.41 14.20
C MET A 19 -2.06 -4.30 13.74
N PRO A 20 -2.25 -4.10 12.41
CA PRO A 20 -3.21 -3.13 11.93
C PRO A 20 -4.63 -3.48 12.37
N GLU A 21 -5.39 -2.49 12.77
CA GLU A 21 -6.82 -2.63 12.99
C GLU A 21 -7.52 -2.74 11.62
N VAL A 22 -8.30 -3.80 11.44
CA VAL A 22 -9.07 -4.03 10.22
C VAL A 22 -10.46 -3.44 10.39
N LYS A 23 -10.81 -2.47 9.57
CA LYS A 23 -12.11 -1.80 9.59
C LYS A 23 -13.12 -2.53 8.72
N GLU A 24 -14.39 -2.17 8.85
CA GLU A 24 -15.44 -2.65 7.95
C GLU A 24 -15.09 -2.35 6.48
N GLY A 25 -15.23 -3.34 5.60
CA GLY A 25 -14.88 -3.23 4.18
C GLY A 25 -13.39 -3.40 3.86
N GLU A 26 -12.55 -3.71 4.86
CA GLU A 26 -11.13 -3.97 4.66
C GLU A 26 -10.78 -5.47 4.79
N ALA A 27 -9.73 -5.87 4.11
CA ALA A 27 -9.06 -7.17 4.27
C ALA A 27 -7.75 -7.00 5.05
N LEU A 28 -7.37 -8.03 5.81
CA LEU A 28 -6.02 -8.15 6.36
C LEU A 28 -5.14 -8.88 5.35
N LEU A 29 -4.08 -8.24 4.93
CA LEU A 29 -3.12 -8.75 3.98
C LEU A 29 -1.78 -9.02 4.67
N LYS A 30 -1.18 -10.19 4.41
CA LYS A 30 0.19 -10.54 4.81
C LYS A 30 1.12 -10.25 3.64
N ILE A 31 2.05 -9.32 3.79
CA ILE A 31 3.00 -8.96 2.73
C ILE A 31 3.90 -10.14 2.39
N ARG A 32 4.06 -10.41 1.11
CA ARG A 32 4.91 -11.48 0.58
C ARG A 32 6.19 -10.93 -0.05
N TYR A 33 6.07 -9.92 -0.90
CA TYR A 33 7.17 -9.19 -1.52
C TYR A 33 6.84 -7.71 -1.57
N CYS A 34 7.87 -6.88 -1.44
CA CYS A 34 7.75 -5.45 -1.62
C CYS A 34 8.97 -4.93 -2.39
N GLY A 35 8.76 -4.17 -3.45
CA GLY A 35 9.78 -3.45 -4.20
C GLY A 35 10.26 -2.20 -3.46
N ILE A 36 11.45 -1.73 -3.81
CA ILE A 36 12.00 -0.47 -3.33
C ILE A 36 11.98 0.53 -4.48
N CYS A 37 11.10 1.51 -4.39
CA CYS A 37 10.94 2.57 -5.38
C CYS A 37 11.93 3.72 -5.14
N GLY A 38 12.21 4.49 -6.18
CA GLY A 38 12.93 5.75 -6.05
C GLY A 38 12.29 6.74 -5.08
N ALA A 39 10.95 6.70 -4.94
CA ALA A 39 10.20 7.49 -3.95
C ALA A 39 10.54 7.11 -2.50
N ASP A 40 10.79 5.82 -2.20
CA ASP A 40 11.21 5.38 -0.87
C ASP A 40 12.61 5.91 -0.54
N VAL A 41 13.52 5.88 -1.52
CA VAL A 41 14.87 6.47 -1.39
C VAL A 41 14.77 7.98 -1.18
N ALA A 42 13.92 8.66 -1.94
CA ALA A 42 13.69 10.10 -1.78
C ALA A 42 13.10 10.44 -0.41
N SER A 43 12.18 9.61 0.11
CA SER A 43 11.66 9.76 1.47
C SER A 43 12.76 9.57 2.52
N TYR A 44 13.62 8.56 2.36
CA TYR A 44 14.75 8.37 3.28
C TYR A 44 15.74 9.53 3.26
N THR A 45 16.04 10.09 2.09
CA THR A 45 16.98 11.22 1.96
C THR A 45 16.37 12.60 2.26
N GLY A 46 15.05 12.67 2.51
CA GLY A 46 14.33 13.93 2.75
C GLY A 46 14.01 14.75 1.49
N ASN A 47 14.18 14.15 0.31
CA ASN A 47 13.93 14.80 -0.99
C ASN A 47 12.51 14.56 -1.54
N GLN A 48 11.66 13.77 -0.85
CA GLN A 48 10.26 13.60 -1.20
C GLN A 48 9.41 14.64 -0.46
N PRO A 49 8.91 15.68 -1.16
CA PRO A 49 8.28 16.85 -0.52
C PRO A 49 6.95 16.53 0.16
N PHE A 50 6.33 15.40 -0.18
CA PHE A 50 5.02 15.01 0.35
C PHE A 50 5.09 13.99 1.48
N THR A 51 6.28 13.46 1.80
CA THR A 51 6.43 12.51 2.90
C THR A 51 6.29 13.20 4.24
N THR A 52 5.42 12.65 5.07
CA THR A 52 5.29 13.04 6.49
C THR A 52 5.95 11.97 7.37
N TYR A 53 6.69 12.39 8.39
CA TYR A 53 7.43 11.49 9.27
C TYR A 53 6.80 11.41 10.67
N PRO A 54 6.92 10.28 11.41
CA PRO A 54 7.51 9.02 10.95
C PRO A 54 6.66 8.34 9.86
N ARG A 55 7.29 7.51 8.98
CA ARG A 55 6.62 6.86 7.86
C ARG A 55 7.11 5.42 7.65
N ILE A 56 6.17 4.49 7.46
CA ILE A 56 6.45 3.17 6.90
C ILE A 56 6.45 3.31 5.38
N PRO A 57 7.58 3.09 4.69
CA PRO A 57 7.64 3.22 3.22
C PRO A 57 7.01 2.01 2.49
N GLY A 58 7.05 2.02 1.16
CA GLY A 58 6.65 0.91 0.28
C GLY A 58 5.24 1.03 -0.28
N HIS A 59 5.11 0.78 -1.59
CA HIS A 59 3.85 0.81 -2.34
C HIS A 59 3.84 -0.18 -3.51
N GLU A 60 4.96 -0.82 -3.83
CA GLU A 60 5.10 -1.85 -4.85
C GLU A 60 5.08 -3.22 -4.18
N PHE A 61 3.94 -3.86 -4.03
CA PHE A 61 3.87 -5.06 -3.20
C PHE A 61 2.94 -6.14 -3.71
N SER A 62 3.18 -7.35 -3.23
CA SER A 62 2.23 -8.46 -3.26
C SER A 62 1.96 -8.96 -1.85
N ALA A 63 0.78 -9.52 -1.66
CA ALA A 63 0.35 -10.00 -0.36
C ALA A 63 -0.54 -11.24 -0.50
N GLU A 64 -0.67 -11.97 0.59
CA GLU A 64 -1.65 -13.04 0.77
C GLU A 64 -2.78 -12.57 1.66
N ILE A 65 -4.01 -12.82 1.28
CA ILE A 65 -5.19 -12.49 2.09
C ILE A 65 -5.23 -13.40 3.32
N VAL A 66 -5.22 -12.78 4.50
CA VAL A 66 -5.40 -13.49 5.79
C VAL A 66 -6.87 -13.56 6.16
N THR A 67 -7.55 -12.41 6.13
CA THR A 67 -9.00 -12.30 6.33
C THR A 67 -9.59 -11.32 5.35
N VAL A 68 -10.80 -11.61 4.89
CA VAL A 68 -11.57 -10.72 4.01
C VAL A 68 -13.05 -10.96 4.27
N PRO A 69 -13.89 -9.91 4.36
CA PRO A 69 -15.33 -10.08 4.43
C PRO A 69 -15.92 -10.52 3.09
N GLU A 70 -17.20 -10.86 3.08
CA GLU A 70 -17.94 -11.16 1.84
C GLU A 70 -17.75 -10.03 0.83
N ASN A 71 -17.43 -10.39 -0.41
CA ASN A 71 -17.07 -9.41 -1.44
C ASN A 71 -17.47 -9.88 -2.85
N LYS A 72 -17.68 -8.92 -3.75
CA LYS A 72 -18.08 -9.18 -5.15
C LYS A 72 -16.94 -9.66 -6.04
N LEU A 73 -15.69 -9.56 -5.60
CA LEU A 73 -14.51 -9.98 -6.36
C LEU A 73 -14.22 -11.48 -6.19
N GLY A 74 -14.93 -12.18 -5.30
CA GLY A 74 -14.71 -13.59 -5.00
C GLY A 74 -13.40 -13.86 -4.25
N LEU A 75 -12.82 -12.82 -3.65
CA LEU A 75 -11.58 -12.91 -2.86
C LEU A 75 -11.82 -13.73 -1.59
N LYS A 76 -10.85 -14.59 -1.25
CA LYS A 76 -10.87 -15.46 -0.07
C LYS A 76 -9.51 -15.55 0.59
N PRO A 77 -9.44 -15.97 1.87
CA PRO A 77 -8.18 -16.23 2.55
C PRO A 77 -7.29 -17.20 1.74
N GLY A 78 -5.99 -16.89 1.66
CA GLY A 78 -4.98 -17.61 0.90
C GLY A 78 -4.79 -17.11 -0.53
N ASP A 79 -5.68 -16.27 -1.07
CA ASP A 79 -5.47 -15.67 -2.39
C ASP A 79 -4.26 -14.73 -2.36
N VAL A 80 -3.45 -14.80 -3.42
CA VAL A 80 -2.30 -13.90 -3.62
C VAL A 80 -2.74 -12.73 -4.48
N VAL A 81 -2.49 -11.52 -4.00
CA VAL A 81 -3.03 -10.28 -4.55
C VAL A 81 -1.97 -9.18 -4.58
N THR A 82 -2.24 -8.12 -5.31
CA THR A 82 -1.64 -6.79 -5.11
C THR A 82 -2.74 -5.78 -4.82
N ALA A 83 -2.41 -4.49 -4.70
CA ALA A 83 -3.41 -3.46 -4.52
C ALA A 83 -2.98 -2.15 -5.18
N ASN A 84 -3.97 -1.31 -5.52
CA ASN A 84 -3.73 0.07 -5.92
C ASN A 84 -3.31 0.89 -4.69
N PRO A 85 -2.08 1.43 -4.64
CA PRO A 85 -1.55 2.15 -3.49
C PRO A 85 -2.00 3.61 -3.40
N TYR A 86 -2.80 4.09 -4.36
CA TYR A 86 -3.23 5.48 -4.46
C TYR A 86 -4.64 5.67 -3.91
N PHE A 87 -4.80 6.54 -2.93
CA PHE A 87 -6.07 6.80 -2.23
C PHE A 87 -6.59 8.19 -2.59
N ASN A 88 -7.42 8.24 -3.61
CA ASN A 88 -8.11 9.46 -4.02
C ASN A 88 -9.27 9.80 -3.08
N CYS A 89 -9.57 11.09 -2.90
CA CYS A 89 -10.58 11.57 -1.94
C CYS A 89 -12.04 11.28 -2.35
N GLY A 90 -12.29 11.05 -3.64
CA GLY A 90 -13.63 10.73 -4.18
C GLY A 90 -14.55 11.93 -4.42
N HIS A 91 -14.28 13.12 -3.86
CA HIS A 91 -15.20 14.26 -3.85
C HIS A 91 -14.62 15.57 -4.42
N CYS A 92 -13.35 15.60 -4.82
CA CYS A 92 -12.80 16.79 -5.48
C CYS A 92 -13.23 16.87 -6.95
N TYR A 93 -13.07 18.05 -7.55
CA TYR A 93 -13.42 18.32 -8.95
C TYR A 93 -12.96 17.24 -9.93
N SER A 94 -11.72 16.75 -9.77
CA SER A 94 -11.15 15.71 -10.63
C SER A 94 -11.79 14.34 -10.37
N CYS A 95 -11.95 13.96 -9.11
CA CYS A 95 -12.57 12.68 -8.75
C CYS A 95 -14.01 12.54 -9.24
N GLU A 96 -14.82 13.59 -9.10
CA GLU A 96 -16.22 13.61 -9.57
C GLU A 96 -16.35 13.45 -11.10
N ARG A 97 -15.26 13.70 -11.83
CA ARG A 97 -15.17 13.54 -13.29
C ARG A 97 -14.42 12.28 -13.73
N GLY A 98 -14.06 11.41 -12.77
CA GLY A 98 -13.34 10.15 -13.06
C GLY A 98 -11.82 10.31 -13.26
N PHE A 99 -11.27 11.53 -13.13
CA PHE A 99 -9.81 11.78 -13.23
C PHE A 99 -9.15 11.59 -11.85
N VAL A 100 -9.25 10.38 -11.30
CA VAL A 100 -8.80 10.07 -9.93
C VAL A 100 -7.29 10.26 -9.74
N ASN A 101 -6.50 10.09 -10.80
CA ASN A 101 -5.06 10.37 -10.82
C ASN A 101 -4.70 11.86 -10.65
N CYS A 102 -5.65 12.76 -10.92
CA CYS A 102 -5.53 14.20 -10.71
C CYS A 102 -6.18 14.66 -9.40
N CYS A 103 -6.40 13.76 -8.44
CA CYS A 103 -6.97 14.09 -7.16
C CYS A 103 -6.11 15.10 -6.41
N THR A 104 -6.74 16.18 -5.93
CA THR A 104 -6.04 17.25 -5.19
C THR A 104 -5.62 16.83 -3.78
N ASP A 105 -6.20 15.75 -3.26
CA ASP A 105 -5.95 15.21 -1.93
C ASP A 105 -5.65 13.69 -2.02
N ASN A 106 -4.81 13.32 -2.98
CA ASN A 106 -4.38 11.94 -3.12
C ASN A 106 -3.39 11.57 -2.03
N GLN A 107 -3.58 10.40 -1.42
CA GLN A 107 -2.68 9.84 -0.43
C GLN A 107 -2.06 8.55 -0.95
N THR A 108 -0.77 8.56 -1.17
CA THR A 108 0.00 7.40 -1.63
C THR A 108 0.56 6.62 -0.44
N MET A 109 0.46 5.30 -0.47
CA MET A 109 1.13 4.42 0.50
C MET A 109 2.63 4.67 0.49
N GLY A 110 3.24 4.69 1.66
CA GLY A 110 4.67 4.95 1.83
C GLY A 110 5.07 6.43 1.76
N VAL A 111 4.15 7.34 1.46
CA VAL A 111 4.39 8.79 1.33
C VAL A 111 3.51 9.57 2.31
N GLN A 112 2.24 9.79 2.00
CA GLN A 112 1.32 10.51 2.90
C GLN A 112 0.66 9.58 3.94
N ARG A 113 0.61 8.28 3.67
CA ARG A 113 0.09 7.25 4.58
C ARG A 113 1.07 6.09 4.65
N ASP A 114 0.95 5.25 5.68
CA ASP A 114 1.83 4.11 5.88
C ASP A 114 1.77 3.12 4.73
N GLY A 115 2.92 2.58 4.38
CA GLY A 115 3.15 1.70 3.25
C GLY A 115 3.26 0.23 3.64
N SER A 116 3.88 -0.54 2.75
CA SER A 116 3.92 -2.01 2.78
C SER A 116 5.24 -2.60 3.29
N PHE A 117 6.21 -1.80 3.78
CA PHE A 117 7.42 -2.33 4.42
C PHE A 117 7.12 -2.80 5.85
N CYS A 118 6.15 -3.69 5.98
CA CYS A 118 5.71 -4.31 7.22
C CYS A 118 5.22 -5.74 6.95
N GLU A 119 4.91 -6.50 8.00
CA GLU A 119 4.42 -7.88 7.80
C GLU A 119 2.95 -7.93 7.37
N TYR A 120 2.12 -6.98 7.82
CA TYR A 120 0.69 -6.97 7.55
C TYR A 120 0.18 -5.55 7.28
N VAL A 121 -0.80 -5.44 6.37
CA VAL A 121 -1.55 -4.20 6.11
C VAL A 121 -3.06 -4.48 6.09
N ALA A 122 -3.84 -3.53 6.58
CA ALA A 122 -5.27 -3.49 6.33
C ALA A 122 -5.52 -2.70 5.04
N MET A 123 -6.33 -3.26 4.12
CA MET A 123 -6.55 -2.70 2.79
C MET A 123 -8.03 -2.73 2.43
N PRO A 124 -8.61 -1.60 2.01
CA PRO A 124 -9.96 -1.58 1.47
C PRO A 124 -10.12 -2.54 0.28
N ILE A 125 -11.20 -3.32 0.27
CA ILE A 125 -11.41 -4.37 -0.75
C ILE A 125 -11.41 -3.79 -2.17
N GLU A 126 -11.97 -2.61 -2.37
CA GLU A 126 -12.01 -1.95 -3.67
C GLU A 126 -10.63 -1.55 -4.23
N ARG A 127 -9.59 -1.59 -3.39
CA ARG A 127 -8.21 -1.35 -3.80
C ARG A 127 -7.46 -2.64 -4.14
N ILE A 128 -7.97 -3.79 -3.74
CA ILE A 128 -7.32 -5.08 -3.95
C ILE A 128 -7.50 -5.51 -5.41
N ILE A 129 -6.40 -5.95 -6.01
CA ILE A 129 -6.34 -6.45 -7.38
C ILE A 129 -6.04 -7.95 -7.31
N PRO A 130 -6.95 -8.82 -7.77
CA PRO A 130 -6.73 -10.27 -7.81
C PRO A 130 -5.49 -10.65 -8.61
N GLY A 131 -4.80 -11.70 -8.18
CA GLY A 131 -3.54 -12.13 -8.77
C GLY A 131 -3.61 -12.71 -10.19
N MET A 132 -4.80 -13.12 -10.66
CA MET A 132 -5.05 -13.61 -12.02
C MET A 132 -4.08 -14.71 -12.51
N GLY A 133 -3.57 -15.53 -11.59
CA GLY A 133 -2.60 -16.60 -11.91
C GLY A 133 -1.13 -16.18 -11.89
N LEU A 134 -0.82 -14.91 -11.64
CA LEU A 134 0.56 -14.45 -11.46
C LEU A 134 1.09 -14.89 -10.09
N ASP A 135 2.39 -15.15 -10.00
CA ASP A 135 3.04 -15.42 -8.74
C ASP A 135 3.27 -14.14 -7.92
N ALA A 136 3.60 -14.30 -6.65
CA ALA A 136 3.75 -13.17 -5.75
C ALA A 136 4.89 -12.21 -6.13
N LYS A 137 5.97 -12.67 -6.78
CA LYS A 137 7.04 -11.78 -7.25
C LYS A 137 6.58 -10.94 -8.44
N GLN A 138 5.86 -11.58 -9.38
CA GLN A 138 5.29 -10.89 -10.53
C GLN A 138 4.28 -9.82 -10.09
N LEU A 139 3.42 -10.16 -9.11
CA LEU A 139 2.43 -9.22 -8.57
C LEU A 139 3.05 -7.99 -7.89
N ALA A 140 4.21 -8.13 -7.23
CA ALA A 140 4.92 -7.00 -6.65
C ALA A 140 5.44 -6.01 -7.70
N LEU A 141 5.54 -6.41 -8.96
CA LEU A 141 5.99 -5.57 -10.08
C LEU A 141 4.83 -4.91 -10.84
N ILE A 142 3.58 -5.16 -10.48
CA ILE A 142 2.40 -4.63 -11.22
C ILE A 142 2.34 -3.10 -11.10
N GLU A 143 2.58 -2.55 -9.90
CA GLU A 143 2.55 -1.09 -9.71
C GLU A 143 3.61 -0.40 -10.59
N PRO A 144 4.92 -0.73 -10.54
CA PRO A 144 5.91 -0.06 -11.39
C PRO A 144 5.69 -0.28 -12.90
N PHE A 145 5.01 -1.36 -13.30
CA PHE A 145 4.64 -1.57 -14.71
C PHE A 145 3.47 -0.68 -15.17
N SER A 146 2.69 -0.12 -14.23
CA SER A 146 1.50 0.68 -14.54
C SER A 146 1.77 2.19 -14.64
N ILE A 147 3.00 2.61 -14.33
CA ILE A 147 3.43 4.02 -14.30
C ILE A 147 3.94 4.51 -15.66
#